data_53bc20f9a726537cd9145695c13f78ec
#
_entry.id   53bc20f9a726537cd9145695c13f78ec
#
_cell.length_a   1.000
_cell.length_b   1.000
_cell.length_c   1.000
_cell.angle_alpha   90.00
_cell.angle_beta   90.00
_cell.angle_gamma   90.00
#
_symmetry.space_group_name_H-M   'P 1'
#
loop_
_entity.id
_entity.type
_entity.pdbx_description
1 polymer ?
#
loop_
_entity_poly.entity_id
_entity_poly.type
_entity_poly.pdbx_seq_one_letter_code
_entity_poly.pdbx_strand_id
1 'polypeptide(L)'
;MKLMRWFFMLMLWCILLTGCGYGGTVKAVNSNPALSTEDKVKKLVTKMTLEEKVGQMMVVGIPGKVADKDALDLIRKYHVAGMIYFSRNLDSPQQVSALTLALQSQAEEEPCPIPLFICVTQEGGQVAGMREHLPVAPSQASIGIMGDPAQAKDWAIQMANSVKKMGVNVNLAPVADLGSRAGRSYGTEAEQVVPFVAAAVDGYAQSGVISAIKHFPGVGRAMGDFSYDVAQVSVSKTELEQEDMVPFKYIVDNKPNRQFMIMVSNLIYPCYENVPTSVSKVLLTDLLRGKWKYKGIIITDDMSRGGLVNLYATSEMGVLAVNAGADLLLLGGEDSTDTIAIYQSIVAAVKNGTIPMERIDESVNRILMTKVENKLLNIDKVAG
;
A
#
# COMPACT_ATOMS: atom_id res chain seq x y z
N MET A 1 -66.72 -27.75 61.03
CA MET A 1 -66.84 -26.87 62.28
C MET A 1 -66.20 -25.54 61.96
N LYS A 2 -67.09 -24.57 61.93
CA LYS A 2 -67.06 -23.23 62.57
C LYS A 2 -65.97 -22.30 62.04
N LEU A 3 -66.36 -21.36 61.26
CA LEU A 3 -66.79 -19.97 61.64
C LEU A 3 -65.53 -19.09 61.76
N MET A 4 -65.38 -17.90 61.20
CA MET A 4 -66.32 -16.76 61.04
C MET A 4 -65.38 -15.56 60.74
N ARG A 5 -65.53 -14.89 59.62
CA ARG A 5 -66.15 -13.54 59.54
C ARG A 5 -65.46 -12.43 60.34
N TRP A 6 -65.12 -11.35 59.72
CA TRP A 6 -65.63 -9.95 59.76
C TRP A 6 -64.57 -9.01 59.21
N PHE A 7 -64.77 -8.29 58.12
CA PHE A 7 -65.37 -6.97 57.90
C PHE A 7 -64.75 -5.85 58.72
N PHE A 8 -64.21 -4.82 58.02
CA PHE A 8 -64.51 -3.40 58.10
C PHE A 8 -63.51 -2.69 57.15
N MET A 9 -63.87 -2.14 56.12
CA MET A 9 -64.54 -0.95 55.59
C MET A 9 -64.05 0.41 56.19
N LEU A 10 -63.69 1.30 55.19
CA LEU A 10 -63.64 2.76 55.15
C LEU A 10 -62.51 3.47 55.91
N MET A 11 -61.70 4.27 55.18
CA MET A 11 -62.02 5.67 54.94
C MET A 11 -61.15 6.29 53.86
N LEU A 12 -61.82 6.97 52.97
CA LEU A 12 -61.42 7.91 51.97
C LEU A 12 -60.80 9.15 52.63
N TRP A 13 -59.64 9.58 52.22
CA TRP A 13 -59.24 10.97 52.29
C TRP A 13 -58.42 11.41 51.13
N CYS A 14 -59.07 12.20 50.27
CA CYS A 14 -58.43 12.96 49.20
C CYS A 14 -57.54 14.05 49.80
N ILE A 15 -56.28 14.08 49.46
CA ILE A 15 -55.48 15.28 49.49
C ILE A 15 -54.94 15.51 48.10
N LEU A 16 -55.52 16.43 47.37
CA LEU A 16 -54.99 17.08 46.22
C LEU A 16 -53.77 17.91 46.62
N LEU A 17 -52.58 17.47 46.25
CA LEU A 17 -51.42 18.32 46.17
C LEU A 17 -50.92 18.30 44.74
N THR A 18 -51.20 19.39 44.03
CA THR A 18 -50.56 19.78 42.76
C THR A 18 -49.07 19.92 43.01
N GLY A 19 -48.32 18.89 42.54
CA GLY A 19 -46.88 18.94 42.43
C GLY A 19 -46.52 18.82 40.97
N CYS A 20 -46.11 19.93 40.34
CA CYS A 20 -45.42 19.90 39.07
C CYS A 20 -44.16 19.03 39.16
N GLY A 21 -44.29 17.76 38.80
CA GLY A 21 -43.17 16.86 38.60
C GLY A 21 -42.68 16.96 37.17
N TYR A 22 -41.59 17.65 36.96
CA TYR A 22 -40.78 17.54 35.75
C TYR A 22 -40.30 16.10 35.62
N GLY A 23 -41.05 15.30 34.93
CA GLY A 23 -40.62 13.98 34.44
C GLY A 23 -39.68 14.14 33.27
N GLY A 24 -38.53 14.72 33.48
CA GLY A 24 -37.42 14.66 32.57
C GLY A 24 -36.89 13.22 32.56
N THR A 25 -37.28 12.43 31.55
CA THR A 25 -36.52 11.23 31.16
C THR A 25 -35.09 11.67 30.93
N VAL A 26 -34.21 11.44 31.88
CA VAL A 26 -32.78 11.49 31.68
C VAL A 26 -32.47 10.39 30.66
N LYS A 27 -32.52 10.74 29.38
CA LYS A 27 -31.82 9.94 28.36
C LYS A 27 -30.37 9.89 28.83
N ALA A 28 -29.95 8.73 29.25
CA ALA A 28 -28.54 8.45 29.45
C ALA A 28 -27.84 8.67 28.09
N VAL A 29 -27.35 9.89 27.86
CA VAL A 29 -26.41 10.21 26.80
C VAL A 29 -25.04 9.76 27.30
N ASN A 30 -24.87 8.44 27.36
CA ASN A 30 -23.58 7.79 27.41
C ASN A 30 -23.36 7.09 26.07
N SER A 31 -23.42 7.84 24.98
CA SER A 31 -22.78 7.45 23.72
C SER A 31 -21.51 8.27 23.62
N ASN A 32 -20.43 7.75 24.19
CA ASN A 32 -19.12 8.09 23.67
C ASN A 32 -19.16 7.69 22.19
N PRO A 33 -19.11 8.62 21.21
CA PRO A 33 -19.22 8.24 19.82
C PRO A 33 -18.10 7.25 19.54
N ALA A 34 -18.42 6.10 18.96
CA ALA A 34 -17.40 5.12 18.57
C ALA A 34 -16.35 5.85 17.74
N LEU A 35 -15.07 5.71 18.08
CA LEU A 35 -13.96 6.33 17.38
C LEU A 35 -14.06 6.03 15.89
N SER A 36 -13.81 7.01 15.03
CA SER A 36 -13.72 6.79 13.60
C SER A 36 -12.57 5.82 13.29
N THR A 37 -12.62 5.16 12.12
CA THR A 37 -11.53 4.29 11.65
C THR A 37 -10.20 5.03 11.65
N GLU A 38 -10.18 6.29 11.19
CA GLU A 38 -9.00 7.14 11.18
C GLU A 38 -8.47 7.41 12.60
N ASP A 39 -9.35 7.66 13.57
CA ASP A 39 -8.93 7.88 14.96
C ASP A 39 -8.37 6.59 15.60
N LYS A 40 -8.94 5.43 15.28
CA LYS A 40 -8.42 4.13 15.73
C LYS A 40 -7.03 3.88 15.18
N VAL A 41 -6.81 4.14 13.87
CA VAL A 41 -5.49 4.00 13.25
C VAL A 41 -4.50 4.98 13.87
N LYS A 42 -4.85 6.26 14.04
CA LYS A 42 -4.00 7.24 14.74
C LYS A 42 -3.63 6.79 16.15
N LYS A 43 -4.60 6.26 16.91
CA LYS A 43 -4.36 5.71 18.26
C LYS A 43 -3.38 4.53 18.20
N LEU A 44 -3.50 3.63 17.21
CA LEU A 44 -2.57 2.53 17.02
C LEU A 44 -1.16 3.06 16.72
N VAL A 45 -1.02 3.99 15.75
CA VAL A 45 0.26 4.62 15.40
C VAL A 45 0.92 5.28 16.62
N THR A 46 0.14 5.93 17.49
CA THR A 46 0.68 6.55 18.72
C THR A 46 1.23 5.52 19.72
N LYS A 47 0.68 4.29 19.73
CA LYS A 47 1.14 3.21 20.62
C LYS A 47 2.39 2.46 20.08
N MET A 48 2.61 2.49 18.77
CA MET A 48 3.73 1.82 18.12
C MET A 48 5.06 2.44 18.51
N THR A 49 6.07 1.60 18.71
CA THR A 49 7.47 2.02 18.87
C THR A 49 8.01 2.61 17.55
N LEU A 50 9.11 3.34 17.61
CA LEU A 50 9.81 3.82 16.42
C LEU A 50 10.24 2.66 15.51
N GLU A 51 10.73 1.61 16.11
CA GLU A 51 11.20 0.40 15.46
C GLU A 51 10.07 -0.29 14.68
N GLU A 52 8.90 -0.45 15.27
CA GLU A 52 7.71 -0.98 14.60
C GLU A 52 7.24 -0.06 13.45
N LYS A 53 7.24 1.24 13.67
CA LYS A 53 6.85 2.23 12.65
C LYS A 53 7.76 2.18 11.42
N VAL A 54 9.08 2.17 11.63
CA VAL A 54 10.05 2.11 10.53
C VAL A 54 9.92 0.79 9.78
N GLY A 55 9.73 -0.32 10.47
CA GLY A 55 9.48 -1.61 9.83
C GLY A 55 8.25 -1.59 8.94
N GLN A 56 7.15 -0.96 9.38
CA GLN A 56 5.95 -0.82 8.56
C GLN A 56 6.15 0.03 7.29
N MET A 57 7.29 0.67 7.11
CA MET A 57 7.63 1.39 5.88
C MET A 57 8.45 0.55 4.88
N MET A 58 8.60 -0.77 5.10
CA MET A 58 9.47 -1.63 4.29
C MET A 58 8.71 -2.82 3.69
N VAL A 59 8.86 -3.03 2.39
CA VAL A 59 8.48 -4.24 1.67
C VAL A 59 9.75 -4.90 1.16
N VAL A 60 10.01 -6.12 1.59
CA VAL A 60 11.32 -6.74 1.46
C VAL A 60 11.30 -8.06 0.67
N GLY A 61 12.38 -8.35 -0.04
CA GLY A 61 12.61 -9.63 -0.68
C GLY A 61 13.11 -10.67 0.31
N ILE A 62 12.96 -11.94 -0.05
CA ILE A 62 13.50 -13.10 0.65
C ILE A 62 14.26 -14.01 -0.33
N PRO A 63 15.27 -14.78 0.14
CA PRO A 63 16.09 -15.58 -0.77
C PRO A 63 15.37 -16.83 -1.30
N GLY A 64 14.57 -17.49 -0.45
CA GLY A 64 14.09 -18.84 -0.65
C GLY A 64 12.59 -18.97 -0.95
N LYS A 65 12.16 -20.23 -1.02
CA LYS A 65 10.78 -20.66 -1.30
C LYS A 65 10.03 -21.05 -0.01
N VAL A 66 10.67 -20.93 1.14
CA VAL A 66 10.11 -21.26 2.46
C VAL A 66 10.34 -20.11 3.44
N ALA A 67 9.51 -20.02 4.46
CA ALA A 67 9.68 -19.08 5.56
C ALA A 67 10.79 -19.59 6.50
N ASP A 68 12.03 -19.36 6.11
CA ASP A 68 13.19 -19.69 6.92
C ASP A 68 13.37 -18.71 8.09
N LYS A 69 14.40 -18.97 8.92
CA LYS A 69 14.68 -18.14 10.08
C LYS A 69 14.88 -16.67 9.72
N ASP A 70 15.57 -16.38 8.63
CA ASP A 70 15.90 -15.01 8.24
C ASP A 70 14.65 -14.26 7.74
N ALA A 71 13.79 -14.92 6.97
CA ALA A 71 12.48 -14.37 6.56
C ALA A 71 11.58 -14.09 7.79
N LEU A 72 11.56 -15.00 8.78
CA LEU A 72 10.78 -14.82 10.00
C LEU A 72 11.39 -13.72 10.90
N ASP A 73 12.73 -13.58 10.95
CA ASP A 73 13.39 -12.53 11.70
C ASP A 73 13.10 -11.12 11.15
N LEU A 74 12.87 -10.97 9.82
CA LEU A 74 12.41 -9.72 9.23
C LEU A 74 11.05 -9.27 9.81
N ILE A 75 10.18 -10.21 10.13
CA ILE A 75 8.89 -9.92 10.76
C ILE A 75 9.08 -9.66 12.26
N ARG A 76 9.74 -10.57 12.98
CA ARG A 76 9.88 -10.55 14.43
C ARG A 76 10.71 -9.38 14.96
N LYS A 77 11.83 -9.07 14.28
CA LYS A 77 12.82 -8.09 14.77
C LYS A 77 12.73 -6.75 14.08
N TYR A 78 12.29 -6.76 12.80
CA TYR A 78 12.27 -5.55 11.98
C TYR A 78 10.87 -5.10 11.63
N HIS A 79 9.81 -5.88 11.98
CA HIS A 79 8.41 -5.52 11.87
C HIS A 79 8.00 -5.06 10.47
N VAL A 80 8.55 -5.68 9.41
CA VAL A 80 8.36 -5.25 8.02
C VAL A 80 6.89 -5.23 7.61
N ALA A 81 6.50 -4.27 6.76
CA ALA A 81 5.14 -4.11 6.27
C ALA A 81 4.69 -5.23 5.34
N GLY A 82 5.64 -5.87 4.65
CA GLY A 82 5.32 -6.89 3.65
C GLY A 82 6.51 -7.53 3.00
N MET A 83 6.20 -8.53 2.16
CA MET A 83 7.16 -9.29 1.36
C MET A 83 6.88 -9.12 -0.12
N ILE A 84 7.92 -9.07 -0.94
CA ILE A 84 7.84 -9.15 -2.41
C ILE A 84 8.39 -10.49 -2.88
N TYR A 85 7.61 -11.20 -3.70
CA TYR A 85 8.03 -12.45 -4.32
C TYR A 85 8.49 -12.22 -5.76
N PHE A 86 9.69 -12.69 -6.05
CA PHE A 86 10.27 -12.77 -7.38
C PHE A 86 10.23 -14.22 -7.89
N SER A 87 10.61 -14.46 -9.14
CA SER A 87 10.63 -15.82 -9.73
C SER A 87 11.36 -16.85 -8.88
N ARG A 88 12.41 -16.43 -8.13
CA ARG A 88 13.15 -17.31 -7.19
C ARG A 88 12.30 -17.86 -6.05
N ASN A 89 11.23 -17.16 -5.70
CA ASN A 89 10.33 -17.55 -4.60
C ASN A 89 9.10 -18.34 -5.08
N LEU A 90 8.88 -18.40 -6.39
CA LEU A 90 7.67 -18.89 -7.02
C LEU A 90 7.94 -20.24 -7.71
N ASP A 91 7.34 -21.32 -7.19
CA ASP A 91 7.51 -22.66 -7.73
C ASP A 91 6.16 -23.25 -8.15
N SER A 92 5.23 -23.36 -7.23
CA SER A 92 3.86 -23.80 -7.47
C SER A 92 2.87 -23.01 -6.65
N PRO A 93 1.59 -22.95 -7.03
CA PRO A 93 0.56 -22.27 -6.21
C PRO A 93 0.50 -22.79 -4.78
N GLN A 94 0.69 -24.09 -4.58
CA GLN A 94 0.68 -24.73 -3.27
C GLN A 94 1.86 -24.28 -2.42
N GLN A 95 3.07 -24.25 -3.01
CA GLN A 95 4.28 -23.81 -2.31
C GLN A 95 4.15 -22.32 -1.92
N VAL A 96 3.70 -21.44 -2.83
CA VAL A 96 3.53 -20.01 -2.54
C VAL A 96 2.47 -19.78 -1.47
N SER A 97 1.36 -20.54 -1.50
CA SER A 97 0.34 -20.49 -0.46
C SER A 97 0.89 -20.89 0.91
N ALA A 98 1.70 -21.94 0.98
CA ALA A 98 2.32 -22.39 2.22
C ALA A 98 3.33 -21.36 2.77
N LEU A 99 4.16 -20.79 1.90
CA LEU A 99 5.09 -19.72 2.25
C LEU A 99 4.33 -18.50 2.80
N THR A 100 3.31 -18.05 2.08
CA THR A 100 2.49 -16.88 2.49
C THR A 100 1.80 -17.12 3.82
N LEU A 101 1.21 -18.31 4.02
CA LEU A 101 0.56 -18.67 5.28
C LEU A 101 1.54 -18.63 6.45
N ALA A 102 2.73 -19.20 6.30
CA ALA A 102 3.73 -19.20 7.36
C ALA A 102 4.19 -17.79 7.74
N LEU A 103 4.39 -16.90 6.76
CA LEU A 103 4.78 -15.50 7.00
C LEU A 103 3.65 -14.71 7.65
N GLN A 104 2.39 -14.86 7.19
CA GLN A 104 1.23 -14.18 7.79
C GLN A 104 0.97 -14.68 9.22
N SER A 105 1.08 -16.01 9.46
CA SER A 105 0.94 -16.55 10.81
C SER A 105 1.96 -15.95 11.78
N GLN A 106 3.22 -15.76 11.33
CA GLN A 106 4.21 -15.08 12.15
C GLN A 106 3.81 -13.64 12.46
N ALA A 107 3.29 -12.89 11.48
CA ALA A 107 2.85 -11.51 11.71
C ALA A 107 1.64 -11.42 12.66
N GLU A 108 0.78 -12.44 12.67
CA GLU A 108 -0.36 -12.55 13.60
C GLU A 108 0.06 -12.89 15.04
N GLU A 109 1.21 -13.52 15.23
CA GLU A 109 1.76 -13.86 16.55
C GLU A 109 2.52 -12.68 17.21
N GLU A 110 2.80 -11.60 16.47
CA GLU A 110 3.50 -10.44 17.02
C GLU A 110 2.63 -9.65 18.02
N PRO A 111 3.25 -8.94 19.01
CA PRO A 111 2.49 -8.12 19.96
C PRO A 111 1.62 -7.04 19.30
N CYS A 112 2.04 -6.53 18.15
CA CYS A 112 1.26 -5.65 17.30
C CYS A 112 0.96 -6.41 15.98
N PRO A 113 -0.14 -7.19 15.90
CA PRO A 113 -0.41 -8.12 14.82
C PRO A 113 -0.92 -7.39 13.56
N ILE A 114 -0.01 -6.88 12.76
CA ILE A 114 -0.32 -6.17 11.50
C ILE A 114 -0.05 -7.11 10.33
N PRO A 115 -1.08 -7.55 9.57
CA PRO A 115 -0.91 -8.41 8.42
C PRO A 115 0.01 -7.84 7.34
N LEU A 116 0.76 -8.70 6.68
CA LEU A 116 1.72 -8.30 5.65
C LEU A 116 1.06 -7.94 4.33
N PHE A 117 1.62 -6.96 3.63
CA PHE A 117 1.49 -6.89 2.18
C PHE A 117 2.28 -8.04 1.57
N ILE A 118 1.63 -8.86 0.76
CA ILE A 118 2.29 -9.90 -0.04
C ILE A 118 2.22 -9.46 -1.49
N CYS A 119 3.35 -9.05 -2.01
CA CYS A 119 3.49 -8.41 -3.29
C CYS A 119 4.04 -9.37 -4.36
N VAL A 120 3.54 -9.25 -5.57
CA VAL A 120 4.10 -9.88 -6.79
C VAL A 120 4.14 -8.86 -7.92
N THR A 121 4.91 -9.17 -8.97
CA THR A 121 4.84 -8.47 -10.24
C THR A 121 4.27 -9.42 -11.29
N GLN A 122 2.96 -9.31 -11.53
CA GLN A 122 2.23 -10.10 -12.51
C GLN A 122 1.53 -9.15 -13.48
N GLU A 123 2.27 -8.63 -14.47
CA GLU A 123 1.78 -7.66 -15.46
C GLU A 123 1.07 -8.33 -16.63
N GLY A 124 1.51 -9.52 -16.98
CA GLY A 124 1.19 -10.22 -18.21
C GLY A 124 2.36 -10.19 -19.21
N GLY A 125 2.16 -10.78 -20.37
CA GLY A 125 3.22 -10.87 -21.39
C GLY A 125 4.50 -11.52 -20.84
N GLN A 126 5.61 -10.83 -20.98
CA GLN A 126 6.91 -11.33 -20.50
C GLN A 126 7.12 -11.15 -19.00
N VAL A 127 6.41 -10.22 -18.36
CA VAL A 127 6.53 -9.93 -16.93
C VAL A 127 5.41 -10.63 -16.17
N ALA A 128 5.62 -11.91 -15.92
CA ALA A 128 4.70 -12.79 -15.20
C ALA A 128 5.52 -13.86 -14.46
N GLY A 129 5.71 -13.68 -13.16
CA GLY A 129 6.56 -14.55 -12.34
C GLY A 129 6.09 -16.01 -12.26
N MET A 130 4.79 -16.26 -12.43
CA MET A 130 4.18 -17.60 -12.35
C MET A 130 3.55 -18.06 -13.66
N ARG A 131 4.13 -17.73 -14.79
CA ARG A 131 3.58 -18.06 -16.12
C ARG A 131 3.35 -19.54 -16.38
N GLU A 132 4.11 -20.41 -15.74
CA GLU A 132 3.99 -21.86 -15.92
C GLU A 132 2.83 -22.47 -15.13
N HIS A 133 2.31 -21.74 -14.15
CA HIS A 133 1.34 -22.26 -13.19
C HIS A 133 0.02 -21.49 -13.10
N LEU A 134 -0.02 -20.26 -13.65
CA LEU A 134 -1.19 -19.40 -13.62
C LEU A 134 -1.56 -18.94 -15.04
N PRO A 135 -2.85 -18.61 -15.29
CA PRO A 135 -3.22 -17.88 -16.49
C PRO A 135 -2.40 -16.61 -16.61
N VAL A 136 -1.78 -16.41 -17.77
CA VAL A 136 -0.97 -15.22 -18.08
C VAL A 136 -1.77 -14.34 -19.03
N ALA A 137 -2.02 -13.10 -18.61
CA ALA A 137 -2.58 -12.09 -19.49
C ALA A 137 -1.68 -11.87 -20.69
N PRO A 138 -2.21 -11.54 -21.89
CA PRO A 138 -1.43 -10.98 -22.97
C PRO A 138 -0.61 -9.78 -22.48
N SER A 139 0.39 -9.37 -23.25
CA SER A 139 1.10 -8.12 -22.93
C SER A 139 0.14 -6.94 -22.95
N GLN A 140 0.42 -5.91 -22.14
CA GLN A 140 -0.40 -4.70 -22.14
C GLN A 140 -0.52 -4.08 -23.55
N ALA A 141 0.55 -4.13 -24.35
CA ALA A 141 0.52 -3.69 -25.75
C ALA A 141 -0.46 -4.50 -26.59
N SER A 142 -0.49 -5.83 -26.42
CA SER A 142 -1.45 -6.68 -27.15
C SER A 142 -2.89 -6.33 -26.77
N ILE A 143 -3.15 -6.07 -25.47
CA ILE A 143 -4.48 -5.63 -24.98
C ILE A 143 -4.81 -4.24 -25.52
N GLY A 144 -3.84 -3.30 -25.53
CA GLY A 144 -4.04 -1.95 -26.09
C GLY A 144 -4.38 -1.95 -27.58
N ILE A 145 -3.72 -2.85 -28.37
CA ILE A 145 -4.00 -3.02 -29.81
C ILE A 145 -5.43 -3.55 -30.05
N MET A 146 -6.00 -4.34 -29.14
CA MET A 146 -7.39 -4.79 -29.27
C MET A 146 -8.41 -3.64 -29.15
N GLY A 147 -8.02 -2.50 -28.62
CA GLY A 147 -8.84 -1.27 -28.58
C GLY A 147 -10.00 -1.30 -27.57
N ASP A 148 -10.12 -2.35 -26.76
CA ASP A 148 -11.21 -2.50 -25.77
C ASP A 148 -10.67 -2.52 -24.34
N PRO A 149 -10.86 -1.43 -23.56
CA PRO A 149 -10.44 -1.37 -22.15
C PRO A 149 -11.08 -2.41 -21.23
N ALA A 150 -12.24 -2.98 -21.61
CA ALA A 150 -12.86 -4.04 -20.82
C ALA A 150 -11.95 -5.27 -20.72
N GLN A 151 -11.17 -5.55 -21.76
CA GLN A 151 -10.17 -6.64 -21.74
C GLN A 151 -9.11 -6.43 -20.65
N ALA A 152 -8.66 -5.19 -20.43
CA ALA A 152 -7.70 -4.89 -19.35
C ALA A 152 -8.32 -5.15 -17.97
N LYS A 153 -9.60 -4.81 -17.79
CA LYS A 153 -10.34 -5.10 -16.55
C LYS A 153 -10.49 -6.62 -16.33
N ASP A 154 -10.92 -7.34 -17.35
CA ASP A 154 -11.16 -8.78 -17.25
C ASP A 154 -9.88 -9.56 -16.95
N TRP A 155 -8.77 -9.21 -17.60
CA TRP A 155 -7.47 -9.79 -17.30
C TRP A 155 -6.97 -9.43 -15.91
N ALA A 156 -7.17 -8.18 -15.45
CA ALA A 156 -6.85 -7.77 -14.08
C ALA A 156 -7.62 -8.59 -13.04
N ILE A 157 -8.91 -8.84 -13.26
CA ILE A 157 -9.76 -9.70 -12.40
C ILE A 157 -9.21 -11.15 -12.39
N GLN A 158 -8.89 -11.70 -13.54
CA GLN A 158 -8.38 -13.08 -13.64
C GLN A 158 -7.03 -13.23 -12.93
N MET A 159 -6.09 -12.31 -13.17
CA MET A 159 -4.79 -12.31 -12.51
C MET A 159 -4.93 -12.11 -11.00
N ALA A 160 -5.73 -11.14 -10.56
CA ALA A 160 -5.98 -10.88 -9.14
C ALA A 160 -6.56 -12.13 -8.45
N ASN A 161 -7.58 -12.74 -9.02
CA ASN A 161 -8.20 -13.94 -8.44
C ASN A 161 -7.23 -15.12 -8.39
N SER A 162 -6.32 -15.23 -9.36
CA SER A 162 -5.33 -16.29 -9.40
C SER A 162 -4.25 -16.10 -8.30
N VAL A 163 -3.69 -14.91 -8.16
CA VAL A 163 -2.66 -14.64 -7.14
C VAL A 163 -3.24 -14.58 -5.73
N LYS A 164 -4.48 -14.12 -5.57
CA LYS A 164 -5.18 -14.08 -4.28
C LYS A 164 -5.36 -15.44 -3.63
N LYS A 165 -5.53 -16.51 -4.43
CA LYS A 165 -5.60 -17.90 -3.93
C LYS A 165 -4.34 -18.34 -3.20
N MET A 166 -3.23 -17.66 -3.42
CA MET A 166 -1.94 -17.90 -2.75
C MET A 166 -1.68 -16.91 -1.60
N GLY A 167 -2.70 -16.11 -1.23
CA GLY A 167 -2.57 -15.09 -0.18
C GLY A 167 -1.90 -13.79 -0.63
N VAL A 168 -1.58 -13.63 -1.91
CA VAL A 168 -1.08 -12.38 -2.47
C VAL A 168 -2.19 -11.33 -2.42
N ASN A 169 -1.87 -10.14 -1.94
CA ASN A 169 -2.83 -9.04 -1.75
C ASN A 169 -2.41 -7.72 -2.43
N VAL A 170 -1.19 -7.67 -3.01
CA VAL A 170 -0.70 -6.53 -3.80
C VAL A 170 -0.11 -7.05 -5.11
N ASN A 171 -0.55 -6.49 -6.24
CA ASN A 171 0.11 -6.70 -7.53
C ASN A 171 0.75 -5.39 -8.00
N LEU A 172 2.06 -5.40 -8.26
CA LEU A 172 2.81 -4.26 -8.77
C LEU A 172 2.56 -4.10 -10.27
N ALA A 173 1.32 -3.81 -10.63
CA ALA A 173 0.75 -3.59 -11.96
C ALA A 173 -0.54 -2.75 -11.81
N PRO A 174 -1.04 -2.10 -12.87
CA PRO A 174 -0.55 -2.07 -14.25
C PRO A 174 0.58 -1.06 -14.48
N VAL A 175 1.25 -1.20 -15.63
CA VAL A 175 2.16 -0.20 -16.15
C VAL A 175 1.33 0.93 -16.78
N ALA A 176 1.60 2.16 -16.38
CA ALA A 176 0.93 3.38 -16.84
C ALA A 176 1.84 4.26 -17.75
N ASP A 177 3.06 3.79 -18.02
CA ASP A 177 4.01 4.48 -18.88
C ASP A 177 3.52 4.54 -20.33
N LEU A 178 3.86 5.61 -21.05
CA LEU A 178 3.60 5.73 -22.48
C LEU A 178 4.75 5.09 -23.27
N GLY A 179 4.45 4.15 -24.18
CA GLY A 179 5.45 3.57 -25.08
C GLY A 179 6.53 2.71 -24.43
N SER A 180 6.26 2.09 -23.31
CA SER A 180 7.20 1.24 -22.55
C SER A 180 7.72 0.06 -23.38
N ARG A 181 8.98 -0.33 -23.15
CA ARG A 181 9.66 -1.44 -23.83
C ARG A 181 8.99 -2.79 -23.57
N ALA A 182 9.29 -3.76 -24.44
CA ALA A 182 8.86 -5.15 -24.33
C ALA A 182 7.34 -5.34 -24.26
N GLY A 183 6.57 -4.41 -24.83
CA GLY A 183 5.12 -4.50 -24.85
C GLY A 183 4.45 -4.29 -23.48
N ARG A 184 5.12 -3.63 -22.56
CA ARG A 184 4.60 -3.40 -21.19
C ARG A 184 3.60 -2.25 -21.09
N SER A 185 3.51 -1.34 -22.08
CA SER A 185 2.54 -0.25 -22.14
C SER A 185 1.32 -0.62 -22.96
N TYR A 186 0.15 -0.09 -22.61
CA TYR A 186 -1.07 -0.19 -23.42
C TYR A 186 -1.03 0.63 -24.72
N GLY A 187 -0.14 1.60 -24.84
CA GLY A 187 0.01 2.45 -26.00
C GLY A 187 1.09 3.51 -25.84
N THR A 188 1.15 4.42 -26.80
CA THR A 188 2.15 5.50 -26.84
C THR A 188 1.58 6.85 -26.47
N GLU A 189 0.25 7.01 -26.51
CA GLU A 189 -0.46 8.25 -26.26
C GLU A 189 -1.31 8.15 -24.98
N ALA A 190 -1.41 9.26 -24.24
CA ALA A 190 -2.13 9.29 -22.97
C ALA A 190 -3.62 8.93 -23.14
N GLU A 191 -4.26 9.42 -24.19
CA GLU A 191 -5.66 9.15 -24.51
C GLU A 191 -5.93 7.65 -24.72
N GLN A 192 -4.95 6.92 -25.24
CA GLN A 192 -5.01 5.48 -25.40
C GLN A 192 -4.76 4.76 -24.07
N VAL A 193 -3.74 5.16 -23.30
CA VAL A 193 -3.29 4.43 -22.09
C VAL A 193 -4.26 4.60 -20.92
N VAL A 194 -4.81 5.81 -20.72
CA VAL A 194 -5.68 6.16 -19.59
C VAL A 194 -6.85 5.19 -19.41
N PRO A 195 -7.69 4.89 -20.41
CA PRO A 195 -8.86 4.03 -20.22
C PRO A 195 -8.48 2.60 -19.84
N PHE A 196 -7.36 2.08 -20.36
CA PHE A 196 -6.89 0.72 -20.03
C PHE A 196 -6.34 0.64 -18.60
N VAL A 197 -5.52 1.60 -18.19
CA VAL A 197 -5.00 1.67 -16.81
C VAL A 197 -6.15 1.81 -15.81
N ALA A 198 -7.13 2.68 -16.10
CA ALA A 198 -8.30 2.88 -15.25
C ALA A 198 -9.13 1.58 -15.12
N ALA A 199 -9.34 0.88 -16.22
CA ALA A 199 -10.08 -0.39 -16.25
C ALA A 199 -9.33 -1.50 -15.49
N ALA A 200 -8.01 -1.59 -15.62
CA ALA A 200 -7.19 -2.55 -14.88
C ALA A 200 -7.22 -2.27 -13.37
N VAL A 201 -7.07 -1.00 -12.95
CA VAL A 201 -7.20 -0.59 -11.53
C VAL A 201 -8.55 -0.99 -10.96
N ASP A 202 -9.65 -0.77 -11.70
CA ASP A 202 -10.99 -1.21 -11.29
C ASP A 202 -11.09 -2.74 -11.14
N GLY A 203 -10.46 -3.49 -12.06
CA GLY A 203 -10.44 -4.95 -12.00
C GLY A 203 -9.72 -5.49 -10.76
N TYR A 204 -8.56 -4.94 -10.42
CA TYR A 204 -7.82 -5.28 -9.20
C TYR A 204 -8.63 -4.92 -7.96
N ALA A 205 -9.16 -3.70 -7.88
CA ALA A 205 -9.96 -3.25 -6.74
C ALA A 205 -11.23 -4.11 -6.53
N GLN A 206 -11.94 -4.45 -7.61
CA GLN A 206 -13.11 -5.34 -7.57
C GLN A 206 -12.77 -6.72 -7.02
N SER A 207 -11.57 -7.22 -7.27
CA SER A 207 -11.09 -8.52 -6.79
C SER A 207 -10.48 -8.46 -5.38
N GLY A 208 -10.34 -7.26 -4.79
CA GLY A 208 -9.74 -7.05 -3.48
C GLY A 208 -8.23 -7.31 -3.46
N VAL A 209 -7.53 -6.99 -4.55
CA VAL A 209 -6.07 -6.94 -4.66
C VAL A 209 -5.69 -5.48 -4.91
N ILE A 210 -4.74 -4.98 -4.15
CA ILE A 210 -4.23 -3.61 -4.30
C ILE A 210 -3.32 -3.58 -5.53
N SER A 211 -3.57 -2.65 -6.45
CA SER A 211 -2.70 -2.42 -7.60
C SER A 211 -1.59 -1.40 -7.28
N ALA A 212 -0.50 -1.41 -8.05
CA ALA A 212 0.47 -0.32 -8.04
C ALA A 212 0.70 0.17 -9.48
N ILE A 213 0.21 1.37 -9.78
CA ILE A 213 0.45 1.99 -11.09
C ILE A 213 1.90 2.48 -11.16
N LYS A 214 2.56 2.24 -12.30
CA LYS A 214 4.00 2.44 -12.43
C LYS A 214 4.45 2.78 -13.86
N HIS A 215 5.55 3.43 -13.99
CA HIS A 215 6.55 3.92 -13.00
C HIS A 215 6.54 5.44 -13.03
N PHE A 216 5.94 6.07 -12.02
CA PHE A 216 5.82 7.54 -11.96
C PHE A 216 7.21 8.22 -12.03
N PRO A 217 7.37 9.32 -12.80
CA PRO A 217 6.37 10.11 -13.52
C PRO A 217 6.07 9.64 -14.96
N GLY A 218 6.61 8.51 -15.40
CA GLY A 218 6.48 7.89 -16.72
C GLY A 218 7.83 7.63 -17.34
N VAL A 219 8.20 6.34 -17.50
CA VAL A 219 9.54 5.94 -17.96
C VAL A 219 9.60 5.60 -19.47
N GLY A 220 8.49 5.77 -20.20
CA GLY A 220 8.40 5.33 -21.59
C GLY A 220 9.42 6.00 -22.54
N ARG A 221 9.81 7.25 -22.25
CA ARG A 221 10.81 7.99 -23.00
C ARG A 221 12.26 7.62 -22.69
N ALA A 222 12.46 6.83 -21.65
CA ALA A 222 13.80 6.48 -21.22
C ALA A 222 14.51 5.58 -22.25
N MET A 223 15.75 5.90 -22.58
CA MET A 223 16.59 5.16 -23.52
C MET A 223 17.67 4.38 -22.76
N GLY A 224 17.88 3.11 -23.10
CA GLY A 224 18.91 2.28 -22.49
C GLY A 224 18.35 1.16 -21.59
N ASP A 225 19.22 0.37 -20.99
CA ASP A 225 18.91 -0.60 -19.95
C ASP A 225 19.19 0.06 -18.59
N PHE A 226 18.14 0.24 -17.78
CA PHE A 226 18.23 0.92 -16.48
C PHE A 226 18.51 -0.03 -15.33
N SER A 227 18.78 -1.30 -15.65
CA SER A 227 19.09 -2.32 -14.64
C SER A 227 20.40 -2.04 -13.92
N TYR A 228 21.29 -1.25 -14.53
CA TYR A 228 22.66 -1.02 -14.03
C TYR A 228 23.04 0.46 -13.88
N ASP A 229 22.39 1.37 -14.63
CA ASP A 229 22.72 2.81 -14.60
C ASP A 229 21.54 3.69 -14.25
N VAL A 230 21.81 4.85 -13.63
CA VAL A 230 20.78 5.88 -13.46
C VAL A 230 20.59 6.60 -14.76
N ALA A 231 19.52 6.29 -15.47
CA ALA A 231 19.19 7.02 -16.67
C ALA A 231 18.52 8.36 -16.35
N GLN A 232 18.88 9.34 -17.17
CA GLN A 232 18.19 10.63 -17.21
C GLN A 232 17.17 10.62 -18.36
N VAL A 233 15.99 11.14 -18.09
CA VAL A 233 14.95 11.33 -19.09
C VAL A 233 14.97 12.79 -19.55
N SER A 234 15.44 12.99 -20.79
CA SER A 234 15.46 14.32 -21.41
C SER A 234 14.10 14.64 -21.99
N VAL A 235 13.30 15.40 -21.24
CA VAL A 235 11.96 15.84 -21.63
C VAL A 235 11.72 17.22 -21.03
N SER A 236 10.95 18.07 -21.69
CA SER A 236 10.51 19.32 -21.08
C SER A 236 9.48 19.06 -19.99
N LYS A 237 9.40 19.95 -19.01
CA LYS A 237 8.42 19.83 -17.93
C LYS A 237 6.99 19.84 -18.47
N THR A 238 6.72 20.66 -19.49
CA THR A 238 5.40 20.77 -20.12
C THR A 238 4.99 19.44 -20.78
N GLU A 239 5.87 18.82 -21.56
CA GLU A 239 5.60 17.53 -22.20
C GLU A 239 5.37 16.44 -21.15
N LEU A 240 6.23 16.35 -20.11
CA LEU A 240 6.08 15.35 -19.06
C LEU A 240 4.73 15.51 -18.33
N GLU A 241 4.31 16.75 -18.00
CA GLU A 241 3.04 17.03 -17.34
C GLU A 241 1.82 16.80 -18.24
N GLN A 242 1.91 17.09 -19.53
CA GLN A 242 0.80 17.00 -20.48
C GLN A 242 0.65 15.64 -21.16
N GLU A 243 1.66 14.78 -21.08
CA GLU A 243 1.68 13.48 -21.72
C GLU A 243 1.95 12.37 -20.70
N ASP A 244 3.20 12.17 -20.29
CA ASP A 244 3.61 10.99 -19.51
C ASP A 244 2.95 10.90 -18.13
N MET A 245 2.69 12.03 -17.48
CA MET A 245 2.03 12.08 -16.16
C MET A 245 0.50 11.97 -16.24
N VAL A 246 -0.10 12.13 -17.42
CA VAL A 246 -1.57 12.16 -17.56
C VAL A 246 -2.24 10.89 -17.07
N PRO A 247 -1.75 9.65 -17.37
CA PRO A 247 -2.36 8.44 -16.85
C PRO A 247 -2.37 8.40 -15.31
N PHE A 248 -1.27 8.79 -14.67
CA PHE A 248 -1.16 8.81 -13.20
C PHE A 248 -2.11 9.84 -12.59
N LYS A 249 -2.13 11.08 -13.15
CA LYS A 249 -3.00 12.15 -12.68
C LYS A 249 -4.47 11.77 -12.78
N TYR A 250 -4.86 11.16 -13.91
CA TYR A 250 -6.23 10.70 -14.12
C TYR A 250 -6.66 9.70 -13.03
N ILE A 251 -5.80 8.71 -12.71
CA ILE A 251 -6.11 7.72 -11.68
C ILE A 251 -6.21 8.36 -10.29
N VAL A 252 -5.31 9.29 -9.95
CA VAL A 252 -5.36 10.02 -8.68
C VAL A 252 -6.66 10.80 -8.52
N ASP A 253 -7.14 11.44 -9.59
CA ASP A 253 -8.34 12.27 -9.56
C ASP A 253 -9.65 11.47 -9.57
N ASN A 254 -9.65 10.27 -10.19
CA ASN A 254 -10.89 9.56 -10.52
C ASN A 254 -11.06 8.22 -9.78
N LYS A 255 -10.06 7.76 -9.02
CA LYS A 255 -10.15 6.49 -8.28
C LYS A 255 -9.93 6.70 -6.78
N PRO A 256 -10.52 5.85 -5.92
CA PRO A 256 -10.25 5.90 -4.48
C PRO A 256 -8.75 5.68 -4.20
N ASN A 257 -8.09 6.69 -3.65
CA ASN A 257 -6.62 6.74 -3.58
C ASN A 257 -5.97 5.61 -2.75
N ARG A 258 -6.72 4.93 -1.88
CA ARG A 258 -6.19 3.83 -1.06
C ARG A 258 -6.48 2.45 -1.63
N GLN A 259 -7.08 2.36 -2.83
CA GLN A 259 -7.24 1.11 -3.58
C GLN A 259 -6.07 0.81 -4.51
N PHE A 260 -5.15 1.77 -4.67
CA PHE A 260 -3.94 1.63 -5.46
C PHE A 260 -2.77 2.36 -4.82
N MET A 261 -1.56 1.94 -5.18
CA MET A 261 -0.31 2.60 -4.85
C MET A 261 0.24 3.30 -6.09
N ILE A 262 1.09 4.30 -5.91
CA ILE A 262 1.92 4.86 -6.99
C ILE A 262 3.35 4.38 -6.75
N MET A 263 3.88 3.59 -7.69
CA MET A 263 5.29 3.23 -7.70
C MET A 263 6.08 4.29 -8.46
N VAL A 264 7.05 4.88 -7.78
CA VAL A 264 7.94 5.90 -8.34
C VAL A 264 9.21 5.28 -8.90
N SER A 265 9.67 5.76 -10.04
CA SER A 265 10.86 5.24 -10.71
C SER A 265 12.16 5.64 -9.99
N ASN A 266 13.27 4.97 -10.36
CA ASN A 266 14.62 5.38 -9.95
C ASN A 266 15.31 6.23 -11.04
N LEU A 267 14.58 6.81 -11.99
CA LEU A 267 15.13 7.65 -13.06
C LEU A 267 15.19 9.12 -12.64
N ILE A 268 16.10 9.87 -13.29
CA ILE A 268 16.29 11.31 -13.09
C ILE A 268 15.50 12.08 -14.16
N TYR A 269 14.76 13.10 -13.73
CA TYR A 269 14.05 14.05 -14.60
C TYR A 269 14.57 15.47 -14.36
N PRO A 270 15.62 15.90 -15.10
CA PRO A 270 16.28 17.19 -14.86
C PRO A 270 15.35 18.41 -14.99
N CYS A 271 14.22 18.26 -15.71
CA CYS A 271 13.19 19.30 -15.80
C CYS A 271 12.45 19.57 -14.47
N TYR A 272 12.58 18.68 -13.48
CA TYR A 272 12.08 18.84 -12.12
C TYR A 272 13.21 18.96 -11.11
N GLU A 273 14.08 17.96 -11.05
CA GLU A 273 15.17 17.88 -10.08
C GLU A 273 16.25 16.93 -10.61
N ASN A 274 17.51 17.18 -10.27
CA ASN A 274 18.62 16.37 -10.78
C ASN A 274 18.99 15.23 -9.81
N VAL A 275 17.98 14.57 -9.27
CA VAL A 275 18.08 13.37 -8.44
C VAL A 275 17.07 12.32 -8.90
N PRO A 276 17.27 11.03 -8.59
CA PRO A 276 16.27 9.99 -8.89
C PRO A 276 14.90 10.31 -8.29
N THR A 277 13.84 9.97 -9.02
CA THR A 277 12.46 10.23 -8.59
C THR A 277 12.18 9.68 -7.19
N SER A 278 12.67 8.49 -6.86
CA SER A 278 12.48 7.86 -5.54
C SER A 278 13.02 8.67 -4.35
N VAL A 279 13.92 9.63 -4.61
CA VAL A 279 14.49 10.54 -3.60
C VAL A 279 14.20 12.01 -3.89
N SER A 280 13.30 12.31 -4.85
CA SER A 280 12.93 13.68 -5.22
C SER A 280 11.79 14.20 -4.35
N LYS A 281 12.10 15.16 -3.47
CA LYS A 281 11.10 15.86 -2.68
C LYS A 281 10.12 16.65 -3.56
N VAL A 282 10.61 17.23 -4.65
CA VAL A 282 9.79 17.99 -5.60
C VAL A 282 8.70 17.10 -6.22
N LEU A 283 9.04 15.88 -6.61
CA LEU A 283 8.08 14.96 -7.23
C LEU A 283 7.18 14.27 -6.20
N LEU A 284 7.71 13.78 -5.06
CA LEU A 284 6.93 13.01 -4.11
C LEU A 284 6.11 13.92 -3.18
N THR A 285 6.76 14.90 -2.54
CA THR A 285 6.09 15.76 -1.56
C THR A 285 5.36 16.91 -2.23
N ASP A 286 6.06 17.72 -3.05
CA ASP A 286 5.47 18.98 -3.53
C ASP A 286 4.42 18.70 -4.62
N LEU A 287 4.68 17.75 -5.54
CA LEU A 287 3.76 17.41 -6.61
C LEU A 287 2.69 16.40 -6.17
N LEU A 288 3.05 15.16 -5.83
CA LEU A 288 2.06 14.12 -5.52
C LEU A 288 1.24 14.47 -4.27
N ARG A 289 1.88 14.84 -3.16
CA ARG A 289 1.16 15.19 -1.93
C ARG A 289 0.61 16.61 -1.96
N GLY A 290 1.41 17.58 -2.35
CA GLY A 290 1.08 19.00 -2.30
C GLY A 290 0.08 19.42 -3.36
N LYS A 291 0.42 19.24 -4.65
CA LYS A 291 -0.38 19.72 -5.79
C LYS A 291 -1.52 18.75 -6.13
N TRP A 292 -1.23 17.44 -6.21
CA TRP A 292 -2.23 16.44 -6.61
C TRP A 292 -3.09 15.93 -5.45
N LYS A 293 -2.69 16.22 -4.20
CA LYS A 293 -3.42 15.79 -2.98
C LYS A 293 -3.61 14.26 -2.90
N TYR A 294 -2.68 13.50 -3.47
CA TYR A 294 -2.73 12.04 -3.41
C TYR A 294 -2.65 11.54 -1.97
N LYS A 295 -3.59 10.73 -1.54
CA LYS A 295 -3.74 10.23 -0.16
C LYS A 295 -3.34 8.76 0.01
N GLY A 296 -3.04 8.05 -1.08
CA GLY A 296 -2.60 6.67 -1.07
C GLY A 296 -1.11 6.51 -0.80
N ILE A 297 -0.61 5.29 -0.92
CA ILE A 297 0.80 4.94 -0.68
C ILE A 297 1.66 5.31 -1.88
N ILE A 298 2.76 6.02 -1.63
CA ILE A 298 3.88 6.17 -2.55
C ILE A 298 4.90 5.07 -2.20
N ILE A 299 5.11 4.12 -3.12
CA ILE A 299 6.10 3.06 -2.99
C ILE A 299 7.26 3.33 -3.96
N THR A 300 8.50 3.10 -3.54
CA THR A 300 9.66 3.20 -4.45
C THR A 300 9.67 2.03 -5.42
N ASP A 301 10.31 2.18 -6.58
CA ASP A 301 10.84 1.03 -7.31
C ASP A 301 11.93 0.33 -6.49
N ASP A 302 12.35 -0.85 -6.91
CA ASP A 302 13.32 -1.66 -6.16
C ASP A 302 14.63 -0.88 -5.93
N MET A 303 14.89 -0.51 -4.68
CA MET A 303 16.04 0.29 -4.29
C MET A 303 17.34 -0.53 -4.22
N SER A 304 17.24 -1.86 -4.27
CA SER A 304 18.40 -2.75 -4.32
C SER A 304 18.98 -2.92 -5.73
N ARG A 305 18.37 -2.25 -6.72
CA ARG A 305 18.73 -2.40 -8.14
C ARG A 305 18.97 -1.06 -8.83
N GLY A 306 19.55 -1.16 -10.00
CA GLY A 306 19.79 -0.02 -10.88
C GLY A 306 20.87 0.92 -10.37
N GLY A 307 20.98 2.06 -11.03
CA GLY A 307 22.01 3.03 -10.73
C GLY A 307 21.88 3.71 -9.37
N LEU A 308 20.78 3.49 -8.62
CA LEU A 308 20.60 4.07 -7.29
C LEU A 308 21.72 3.65 -6.34
N VAL A 309 22.11 2.36 -6.37
CA VAL A 309 23.21 1.80 -5.57
C VAL A 309 24.59 2.34 -5.97
N ASN A 310 24.71 2.90 -7.16
CA ASN A 310 25.93 3.56 -7.64
C ASN A 310 26.01 5.04 -7.26
N LEU A 311 24.88 5.66 -6.91
CA LEU A 311 24.81 7.08 -6.54
C LEU A 311 24.89 7.32 -5.04
N TYR A 312 24.34 6.40 -4.25
CA TYR A 312 24.18 6.59 -2.81
C TYR A 312 24.65 5.35 -2.04
N ALA A 313 25.21 5.57 -0.87
CA ALA A 313 25.45 4.48 0.05
C ALA A 313 24.10 3.86 0.50
N THR A 314 24.08 2.54 0.73
CA THR A 314 22.88 1.80 1.17
C THR A 314 22.20 2.49 2.37
N SER A 315 22.99 2.94 3.35
CA SER A 315 22.49 3.63 4.55
C SER A 315 21.86 5.00 4.27
N GLU A 316 22.18 5.66 3.16
CA GLU A 316 21.65 6.98 2.80
C GLU A 316 20.35 6.88 2.02
N MET A 317 20.23 5.88 1.14
CA MET A 317 19.09 5.73 0.22
C MET A 317 17.75 5.76 0.94
N GLY A 318 17.61 5.01 2.02
CA GLY A 318 16.37 4.94 2.80
C GLY A 318 16.01 6.26 3.45
N VAL A 319 16.99 6.95 4.02
CA VAL A 319 16.81 8.27 4.66
C VAL A 319 16.37 9.31 3.64
N LEU A 320 17.01 9.32 2.47
CA LEU A 320 16.67 10.25 1.38
C LEU A 320 15.25 10.00 0.86
N ALA A 321 14.88 8.73 0.61
CA ALA A 321 13.56 8.38 0.10
C ALA A 321 12.43 8.72 1.10
N VAL A 322 12.64 8.46 2.39
CA VAL A 322 11.67 8.83 3.44
C VAL A 322 11.52 10.35 3.54
N ASN A 323 12.62 11.10 3.53
CA ASN A 323 12.60 12.57 3.55
C ASN A 323 11.97 13.16 2.28
N ALA A 324 12.13 12.49 1.14
CA ALA A 324 11.49 12.90 -0.10
C ALA A 324 9.97 12.72 -0.10
N GLY A 325 9.44 11.79 0.71
CA GLY A 325 8.00 11.56 0.83
C GLY A 325 7.52 10.15 0.48
N ALA A 326 8.43 9.19 0.28
CA ALA A 326 8.06 7.79 0.11
C ALA A 326 7.46 7.21 1.40
N ASP A 327 6.40 6.40 1.27
CA ASP A 327 5.76 5.72 2.40
C ASP A 327 6.27 4.28 2.54
N LEU A 328 6.43 3.57 1.41
CA LEU A 328 6.97 2.23 1.37
C LEU A 328 8.27 2.19 0.57
N LEU A 329 9.29 1.57 1.14
CA LEU A 329 10.55 1.28 0.47
C LEU A 329 10.52 -0.17 -0.02
N LEU A 330 10.67 -0.38 -1.33
CA LEU A 330 10.77 -1.71 -1.91
C LEU A 330 12.26 -2.11 -1.96
N LEU A 331 12.60 -3.18 -1.27
CA LEU A 331 13.96 -3.69 -1.10
C LEU A 331 13.99 -5.16 -1.54
N GLY A 332 14.17 -5.38 -2.85
CA GLY A 332 14.06 -6.69 -3.49
C GLY A 332 15.28 -7.59 -3.37
N GLY A 333 16.29 -7.21 -2.61
CA GLY A 333 17.52 -7.97 -2.38
C GLY A 333 17.29 -9.43 -1.99
N GLU A 334 18.31 -10.27 -2.21
CA GLU A 334 18.23 -11.70 -1.88
C GLU A 334 18.56 -11.96 -0.42
N ASP A 335 19.46 -11.17 0.16
CA ASP A 335 19.76 -11.21 1.58
C ASP A 335 19.21 -9.99 2.32
N SER A 336 19.15 -10.08 3.63
CA SER A 336 18.59 -9.03 4.48
C SER A 336 19.58 -7.93 4.86
N THR A 337 20.85 -8.01 4.43
CA THR A 337 21.93 -7.11 4.88
C THR A 337 21.61 -5.65 4.56
N ASP A 338 21.31 -5.34 3.30
CA ASP A 338 20.95 -3.99 2.88
C ASP A 338 19.64 -3.50 3.53
N THR A 339 18.66 -4.41 3.64
CA THR A 339 17.39 -4.14 4.33
C THR A 339 17.64 -3.71 5.78
N ILE A 340 18.48 -4.44 6.51
CA ILE A 340 18.82 -4.15 7.91
C ILE A 340 19.58 -2.82 8.00
N ALA A 341 20.54 -2.57 7.11
CA ALA A 341 21.32 -1.34 7.09
C ALA A 341 20.42 -0.11 6.85
N ILE A 342 19.49 -0.20 5.89
CA ILE A 342 18.51 0.86 5.61
C ILE A 342 17.58 1.07 6.81
N TYR A 343 17.04 0.00 7.39
CA TYR A 343 16.22 0.09 8.59
C TYR A 343 16.93 0.81 9.73
N GLN A 344 18.16 0.39 10.06
CA GLN A 344 18.95 0.98 11.13
C GLN A 344 19.27 2.46 10.88
N SER A 345 19.55 2.83 9.62
CA SER A 345 19.85 4.22 9.25
C SER A 345 18.62 5.12 9.39
N ILE A 346 17.42 4.64 9.03
CA ILE A 346 16.19 5.39 9.22
C ILE A 346 15.89 5.57 10.71
N VAL A 347 16.01 4.51 11.52
CA VAL A 347 15.83 4.60 12.98
C VAL A 347 16.81 5.61 13.59
N ALA A 348 18.08 5.57 13.18
CA ALA A 348 19.10 6.52 13.65
C ALA A 348 18.79 7.96 13.20
N ALA A 349 18.33 8.15 11.95
CA ALA A 349 17.97 9.44 11.41
C ALA A 349 16.76 10.08 12.12
N VAL A 350 15.81 9.27 12.58
CA VAL A 350 14.70 9.78 13.42
C VAL A 350 15.21 10.14 14.81
N LYS A 351 16.03 9.28 15.44
CA LYS A 351 16.58 9.52 16.78
C LYS A 351 17.45 10.79 16.85
N ASN A 352 18.14 11.13 15.78
CA ASN A 352 18.97 12.35 15.70
C ASN A 352 18.26 13.58 15.12
N GLY A 353 16.96 13.45 14.75
CA GLY A 353 16.14 14.55 14.22
C GLY A 353 16.33 14.85 12.72
N THR A 354 17.11 14.06 11.97
CA THR A 354 17.25 14.19 10.50
C THR A 354 15.92 13.87 9.78
N ILE A 355 15.16 12.92 10.32
CA ILE A 355 13.78 12.64 9.90
C ILE A 355 12.85 13.02 11.05
N PRO A 356 11.87 13.93 10.87
CA PRO A 356 10.86 14.20 11.88
C PRO A 356 10.00 12.96 12.17
N MET A 357 9.66 12.71 13.45
CA MET A 357 8.77 11.60 13.83
C MET A 357 7.43 11.69 13.11
N GLU A 358 6.89 12.89 12.94
CA GLU A 358 5.64 13.16 12.26
C GLU A 358 5.65 12.63 10.82
N ARG A 359 6.81 12.70 10.14
CA ARG A 359 6.97 12.16 8.78
C ARG A 359 6.80 10.62 8.75
N ILE A 360 7.31 9.94 9.77
CA ILE A 360 7.14 8.49 9.95
C ILE A 360 5.66 8.20 10.26
N ASP A 361 5.07 8.90 11.23
CA ASP A 361 3.68 8.71 11.64
C ASP A 361 2.69 8.91 10.48
N GLU A 362 2.94 9.88 9.61
CA GLU A 362 2.15 10.11 8.40
C GLU A 362 2.19 8.92 7.45
N SER A 363 3.37 8.34 7.21
CA SER A 363 3.52 7.18 6.36
C SER A 363 2.83 5.95 6.93
N VAL A 364 3.09 5.64 8.19
CA VAL A 364 2.48 4.50 8.88
C VAL A 364 0.96 4.64 8.90
N ASN A 365 0.44 5.84 9.12
CA ASN A 365 -1.00 6.10 9.06
C ASN A 365 -1.57 5.76 7.67
N ARG A 366 -0.93 6.20 6.57
CA ARG A 366 -1.37 5.86 5.20
C ARG A 366 -1.31 4.35 4.94
N ILE A 367 -0.27 3.68 5.40
CA ILE A 367 -0.08 2.23 5.25
C ILE A 367 -1.19 1.47 6.00
N LEU A 368 -1.41 1.78 7.28
CA LEU A 368 -2.44 1.12 8.07
C LEU A 368 -3.85 1.41 7.56
N MET A 369 -4.15 2.66 7.17
CA MET A 369 -5.43 3.01 6.55
C MET A 369 -5.65 2.22 5.25
N THR A 370 -4.61 2.06 4.41
CA THR A 370 -4.70 1.24 3.20
C THR A 370 -4.97 -0.22 3.54
N LYS A 371 -4.30 -0.79 4.56
CA LYS A 371 -4.58 -2.15 5.03
C LYS A 371 -6.02 -2.31 5.54
N VAL A 372 -6.55 -1.33 6.28
CA VAL A 372 -7.92 -1.36 6.82
C VAL A 372 -8.97 -1.25 5.69
N GLU A 373 -8.84 -0.27 4.79
CA GLU A 373 -9.81 -0.05 3.72
C GLU A 373 -9.86 -1.22 2.73
N ASN A 374 -8.74 -1.92 2.53
CA ASN A 374 -8.67 -3.13 1.72
C ASN A 374 -8.92 -4.43 2.51
N LYS A 375 -9.43 -4.34 3.75
CA LYS A 375 -9.83 -5.46 4.59
C LYS A 375 -8.69 -6.45 4.94
N LEU A 376 -7.46 -5.98 4.87
CA LEU A 376 -6.29 -6.74 5.32
C LEU A 376 -6.14 -6.65 6.84
N LEU A 377 -6.37 -5.46 7.42
CA LEU A 377 -6.26 -5.21 8.86
C LEU A 377 -7.65 -4.98 9.47
N ASN A 378 -8.02 -5.76 10.49
CA ASN A 378 -9.16 -5.46 11.34
C ASN A 378 -8.71 -4.59 12.50
N ILE A 379 -8.91 -3.26 12.36
CA ILE A 379 -8.44 -2.28 13.34
C ILE A 379 -9.10 -2.45 14.72
N ASP A 380 -10.31 -2.98 14.80
CA ASP A 380 -11.02 -3.20 16.06
C ASP A 380 -10.37 -4.28 16.93
N LYS A 381 -9.68 -5.23 16.30
CA LYS A 381 -8.93 -6.28 17.01
C LYS A 381 -7.58 -5.79 17.54
N VAL A 382 -6.97 -4.78 16.92
CA VAL A 382 -5.58 -4.36 17.21
C VAL A 382 -5.53 -3.05 18.00
N ALA A 383 -6.50 -2.15 17.84
CA ALA A 383 -6.52 -0.85 18.53
C ALA A 383 -7.23 -0.86 19.88
N GLY A 384 -7.75 -2.00 20.30
CA GLY A 384 -8.50 -2.20 21.56
C GLY A 384 -7.71 -1.94 22.84
#